data_3743cf01b60dcb9983e6a902f5368279
#
_entry.id   3743cf01b60dcb9983e6a902f5368279
#
_cell.length_a   1.000
_cell.length_b   1.000
_cell.length_c   1.000
_cell.angle_alpha   90.00
_cell.angle_beta   90.00
_cell.angle_gamma   90.00
#
_symmetry.space_group_name_H-M   'P 1'
#
loop_
_entity.id
_entity.type
_entity.pdbx_description
1 polymer ?
#
loop_
_entity_poly.entity_id
_entity_poly.type
_entity_poly.pdbx_seq_one_letter_code
_entity_poly.pdbx_strand_id
1 'polypeptide(L)'
;HFINYGMSEGRRGSEAFDVYSYKTRYLDLRKAYGSNLKGYYLHYLEYGMKEHRNGSSMTGFEGYIMSPPFTSYEDAAAHYSRTVGRQTYPTSVYKSKGSASIDEFCKILYVEASFEGVCPEVLYAQVMKETGYLRFGNLVQANQCNFGGVGATGPGNPGYTFSSVREGLRVQAQHLKAYATTEPLNNPCIDPRFNLVSRGCAPKTTDLNGRWAVPGKGYGEGLNAIVLDVLCM
;
A
#
# COMPACT_ATOMS: atom_id res chain seq x y z
N HIS A 1 -22.67 -28.95 -12.01
CA HIS A 1 -21.51 -28.49 -12.78
C HIS A 1 -20.58 -27.60 -11.95
N PHE A 2 -21.11 -26.57 -11.25
CA PHE A 2 -20.31 -25.61 -10.47
C PHE A 2 -19.48 -26.29 -9.37
N ILE A 3 -20.08 -27.18 -8.56
CA ILE A 3 -19.40 -27.88 -7.47
C ILE A 3 -18.27 -28.79 -7.98
N ASN A 4 -18.49 -29.42 -9.14
CA ASN A 4 -17.53 -30.39 -9.66
C ASN A 4 -16.36 -29.75 -10.44
N TYR A 5 -16.65 -28.61 -11.10
CA TYR A 5 -15.69 -27.96 -12.00
C TYR A 5 -15.55 -26.47 -11.71
N GLY A 6 -16.65 -25.74 -11.61
CA GLY A 6 -16.66 -24.28 -11.53
C GLY A 6 -15.87 -23.70 -10.33
N MET A 7 -15.90 -24.37 -9.18
CA MET A 7 -15.09 -23.94 -8.01
C MET A 7 -13.58 -24.05 -8.28
N SER A 8 -13.15 -25.11 -8.95
CA SER A 8 -11.72 -25.29 -9.28
C SER A 8 -11.26 -24.37 -10.40
N GLU A 9 -12.16 -23.95 -11.25
CA GLU A 9 -11.94 -22.97 -12.33
C GLU A 9 -12.06 -21.53 -11.87
N GLY A 10 -12.43 -21.29 -10.60
CA GLY A 10 -12.63 -19.94 -10.06
C GLY A 10 -13.87 -19.20 -10.58
N ARG A 11 -14.84 -19.93 -11.14
CA ARG A 11 -16.08 -19.34 -11.63
C ARG A 11 -16.90 -18.78 -10.48
N ARG A 12 -17.51 -17.64 -10.69
CA ARG A 12 -18.36 -16.99 -9.70
C ARG A 12 -19.67 -17.75 -9.55
N GLY A 13 -19.94 -18.27 -8.37
CA GLY A 13 -21.19 -19.01 -8.07
C GLY A 13 -22.27 -18.17 -7.42
N SER A 14 -21.92 -16.96 -6.94
CA SER A 14 -22.79 -16.02 -6.25
C SER A 14 -22.24 -14.61 -6.36
N GLU A 15 -23.08 -13.60 -6.35
CA GLU A 15 -22.65 -12.21 -6.29
C GLU A 15 -22.01 -11.86 -4.92
N ALA A 16 -22.41 -12.58 -3.88
CA ALA A 16 -21.91 -12.38 -2.51
C ALA A 16 -20.48 -12.93 -2.27
N PHE A 17 -19.95 -13.77 -3.17
CA PHE A 17 -18.66 -14.40 -2.98
C PHE A 17 -17.79 -14.38 -4.25
N ASP A 18 -16.59 -13.83 -4.10
CA ASP A 18 -15.54 -13.84 -5.10
C ASP A 18 -14.30 -14.54 -4.55
N VAL A 19 -13.93 -15.66 -5.16
CA VAL A 19 -12.84 -16.52 -4.67
C VAL A 19 -11.47 -15.86 -4.74
N TYR A 20 -11.22 -15.04 -5.76
CA TYR A 20 -9.94 -14.37 -5.90
C TYR A 20 -9.79 -13.27 -4.85
N SER A 21 -10.86 -12.51 -4.61
CA SER A 21 -10.91 -11.51 -3.53
C SER A 21 -10.75 -12.15 -2.15
N TYR A 22 -11.40 -13.28 -1.91
CA TYR A 22 -11.30 -14.03 -0.67
C TYR A 22 -9.89 -14.58 -0.45
N LYS A 23 -9.30 -15.17 -1.48
CA LYS A 23 -7.90 -15.60 -1.49
C LYS A 23 -6.96 -14.43 -1.17
N THR A 24 -7.16 -13.28 -1.79
CA THR A 24 -6.29 -12.10 -1.61
C THR A 24 -6.36 -11.54 -0.19
N ARG A 25 -7.55 -11.48 0.43
CA ARG A 25 -7.73 -10.94 1.79
C ARG A 25 -7.07 -11.76 2.89
N TYR A 26 -7.01 -13.10 2.73
CA TYR A 26 -6.69 -13.98 3.85
C TYR A 26 -5.39 -14.75 3.62
N LEU A 27 -4.29 -14.22 4.17
CA LEU A 27 -2.95 -14.82 4.07
C LEU A 27 -2.88 -16.23 4.66
N ASP A 28 -3.60 -16.48 5.79
CA ASP A 28 -3.68 -17.79 6.41
C ASP A 28 -4.26 -18.83 5.45
N LEU A 29 -5.28 -18.45 4.68
CA LEU A 29 -5.88 -19.32 3.68
C LEU A 29 -4.95 -19.52 2.46
N ARG A 30 -4.19 -18.49 2.07
CA ARG A 30 -3.18 -18.65 1.01
C ARG A 30 -2.10 -19.65 1.40
N LYS A 31 -1.66 -19.61 2.65
CA LYS A 31 -0.70 -20.59 3.18
C LYS A 31 -1.29 -22.02 3.22
N ALA A 32 -2.59 -22.13 3.52
CA ALA A 32 -3.27 -23.43 3.61
C ALA A 32 -3.63 -24.02 2.24
N TYR A 33 -4.13 -23.21 1.33
CA TYR A 33 -4.74 -23.69 0.08
C TYR A 33 -3.94 -23.37 -1.20
N GLY A 34 -3.03 -22.38 -1.16
CA GLY A 34 -2.17 -22.02 -2.31
C GLY A 34 -2.98 -21.71 -3.57
N SER A 35 -2.82 -22.53 -4.62
CA SER A 35 -3.56 -22.44 -5.89
C SER A 35 -4.89 -23.19 -5.92
N ASN A 36 -5.24 -23.93 -4.86
CA ASN A 36 -6.47 -24.73 -4.79
C ASN A 36 -7.70 -23.82 -4.57
N LEU A 37 -8.26 -23.26 -5.63
CA LEU A 37 -9.42 -22.36 -5.56
C LEU A 37 -10.65 -23.01 -4.91
N LYS A 38 -10.88 -24.31 -5.16
CA LYS A 38 -12.00 -25.03 -4.53
C LYS A 38 -11.89 -25.03 -3.01
N GLY A 39 -10.68 -25.09 -2.43
CA GLY A 39 -10.45 -25.02 -1.00
C GLY A 39 -10.99 -23.72 -0.37
N TYR A 40 -10.81 -22.59 -1.04
CA TYR A 40 -11.33 -21.29 -0.56
C TYR A 40 -12.86 -21.23 -0.58
N TYR A 41 -13.51 -21.80 -1.59
CA TYR A 41 -14.99 -21.89 -1.63
C TYR A 41 -15.52 -22.72 -0.46
N LEU A 42 -14.93 -23.91 -0.26
CA LEU A 42 -15.36 -24.80 0.82
C LEU A 42 -15.10 -24.15 2.19
N HIS A 43 -13.93 -23.55 2.39
CA HIS A 43 -13.64 -22.82 3.61
C HIS A 43 -14.66 -21.71 3.89
N TYR A 44 -15.00 -20.90 2.88
CA TYR A 44 -15.95 -19.81 3.06
C TYR A 44 -17.33 -20.33 3.50
N LEU A 45 -17.83 -21.37 2.87
CA LEU A 45 -19.11 -21.97 3.17
C LEU A 45 -19.14 -22.63 4.57
N GLU A 46 -18.05 -23.29 4.94
CA GLU A 46 -18.01 -24.11 6.17
C GLU A 46 -17.62 -23.28 7.41
N TYR A 47 -16.66 -22.39 7.27
CA TYR A 47 -16.07 -21.61 8.35
C TYR A 47 -16.19 -20.12 8.14
N GLY A 48 -15.83 -19.61 6.96
CA GLY A 48 -15.65 -18.19 6.71
C GLY A 48 -16.87 -17.32 7.03
N MET A 49 -18.08 -17.79 6.72
CA MET A 49 -19.30 -17.10 7.07
C MET A 49 -19.51 -17.03 8.59
N LYS A 50 -19.19 -18.10 9.32
CA LYS A 50 -19.30 -18.16 10.79
C LYS A 50 -18.23 -17.28 11.47
N GLU A 51 -17.07 -17.15 10.84
CA GLU A 51 -15.98 -16.31 11.28
C GLU A 51 -16.16 -14.84 10.86
N HIS A 52 -17.29 -14.50 10.23
CA HIS A 52 -17.56 -13.17 9.68
C HIS A 52 -16.50 -12.68 8.68
N ARG A 53 -15.84 -13.61 7.96
CA ARG A 53 -14.88 -13.25 6.93
C ARG A 53 -15.57 -12.65 5.71
N ASN A 54 -15.00 -11.58 5.20
CA ASN A 54 -15.55 -10.86 4.04
C ASN A 54 -15.25 -11.64 2.75
N GLY A 55 -16.29 -12.24 2.15
CA GLY A 55 -16.22 -12.96 0.87
C GLY A 55 -16.57 -12.11 -0.36
N SER A 56 -17.00 -10.85 -0.19
CA SER A 56 -17.45 -10.03 -1.30
C SER A 56 -16.33 -9.74 -2.30
N SER A 57 -16.72 -9.50 -3.56
CA SER A 57 -15.76 -9.09 -4.58
C SER A 57 -15.00 -7.84 -4.15
N MET A 58 -13.68 -7.87 -4.36
CA MET A 58 -12.84 -6.68 -4.32
C MET A 58 -12.94 -5.95 -5.67
N THR A 59 -14.11 -5.98 -6.33
CA THR A 59 -14.31 -5.24 -7.55
C THR A 59 -14.12 -3.76 -7.29
N GLY A 60 -12.90 -3.34 -7.62
CA GLY A 60 -12.48 -1.98 -7.57
C GLY A 60 -11.92 -1.58 -6.21
N PHE A 61 -10.61 -1.63 -6.08
CA PHE A 61 -9.93 -0.62 -5.29
C PHE A 61 -10.44 0.74 -5.79
N GLU A 62 -11.36 1.34 -5.06
CA GLU A 62 -12.03 2.58 -5.46
C GLU A 62 -11.14 3.82 -5.28
N GLY A 63 -9.87 3.59 -4.94
CA GLY A 63 -8.87 4.63 -4.78
C GLY A 63 -8.95 5.39 -3.46
N TYR A 64 -9.77 4.98 -2.50
CA TYR A 64 -9.80 5.64 -1.19
C TYR A 64 -8.47 5.51 -0.46
N ILE A 65 -7.93 6.65 -0.02
CA ILE A 65 -6.68 6.72 0.73
C ILE A 65 -6.88 6.21 2.16
N MET A 66 -8.05 6.54 2.77
CA MET A 66 -8.39 6.03 4.09
C MET A 66 -9.14 4.71 3.94
N SER A 67 -8.47 3.60 4.17
CA SER A 67 -9.07 2.26 4.18
C SER A 67 -8.18 1.26 4.93
N PRO A 68 -8.74 0.16 5.44
CA PRO A 68 -7.93 -0.94 5.96
C PRO A 68 -7.12 -1.61 4.85
N PRO A 69 -6.06 -2.38 5.21
CA PRO A 69 -5.26 -3.11 4.22
C PRO A 69 -6.10 -4.17 3.48
N PHE A 70 -5.81 -4.34 2.21
CA PHE A 70 -6.37 -5.37 1.34
C PHE A 70 -5.51 -6.63 1.30
N THR A 71 -4.19 -6.47 1.45
CA THR A 71 -3.17 -7.54 1.36
C THR A 71 -2.26 -7.51 2.58
N SER A 72 -1.24 -8.35 2.56
CA SER A 72 -0.21 -8.37 3.60
C SER A 72 1.04 -7.60 3.15
N TYR A 73 1.91 -7.26 4.10
CA TYR A 73 3.19 -6.64 3.79
C TYR A 73 4.10 -7.58 2.97
N GLU A 74 3.93 -8.89 3.12
CA GLU A 74 4.65 -9.89 2.34
C GLU A 74 4.29 -9.81 0.85
N ASP A 75 3.03 -9.51 0.52
CA ASP A 75 2.60 -9.31 -0.86
C ASP A 75 3.26 -8.07 -1.48
N ALA A 76 3.33 -6.98 -0.72
CA ALA A 76 4.03 -5.77 -1.15
C ALA A 76 5.54 -6.03 -1.35
N ALA A 77 6.18 -6.78 -0.45
CA ALA A 77 7.59 -7.17 -0.59
C ALA A 77 7.82 -8.12 -1.77
N ALA A 78 6.88 -9.03 -2.03
CA ALA A 78 6.91 -9.91 -3.20
C ALA A 78 6.73 -9.12 -4.50
N HIS A 79 5.80 -8.14 -4.53
CA HIS A 79 5.62 -7.22 -5.66
C HIS A 79 6.90 -6.45 -5.96
N TYR A 80 7.56 -5.86 -4.96
CA TYR A 80 8.85 -5.18 -5.14
C TYR A 80 9.88 -6.13 -5.76
N SER A 81 9.99 -7.34 -5.19
CA SER A 81 10.98 -8.35 -5.61
C SER A 81 10.76 -8.80 -7.05
N ARG A 82 9.50 -8.94 -7.48
CA ARG A 82 9.12 -9.28 -8.85
C ARG A 82 9.41 -8.11 -9.82
N THR A 83 9.13 -6.88 -9.39
CA THR A 83 9.20 -5.70 -10.27
C THR A 83 10.64 -5.26 -10.54
N VAL A 84 11.49 -5.23 -9.51
CA VAL A 84 12.85 -4.67 -9.63
C VAL A 84 13.96 -5.58 -9.12
N GLY A 85 13.61 -6.71 -8.51
CA GLY A 85 14.55 -7.62 -7.88
C GLY A 85 14.89 -7.24 -6.44
N ARG A 86 14.85 -8.23 -5.54
CA ARG A 86 15.13 -8.04 -4.10
C ARG A 86 16.51 -7.42 -3.82
N GLN A 87 17.49 -7.71 -4.66
CA GLN A 87 18.86 -7.21 -4.55
C GLN A 87 18.99 -5.70 -4.78
N THR A 88 17.97 -5.05 -5.35
CA THR A 88 17.96 -3.60 -5.58
C THR A 88 17.62 -2.79 -4.32
N TYR A 89 17.18 -3.47 -3.25
CA TYR A 89 16.88 -2.82 -1.98
C TYR A 89 18.16 -2.20 -1.38
N PRO A 90 18.15 -0.93 -0.98
CA PRO A 90 19.36 -0.24 -0.51
C PRO A 90 19.74 -0.62 0.93
N THR A 91 20.05 -1.90 1.16
CA THR A 91 20.38 -2.48 2.47
C THR A 91 21.54 -1.71 3.15
N SER A 92 22.56 -1.33 2.39
CA SER A 92 23.72 -0.58 2.93
C SER A 92 23.33 0.76 3.55
N VAL A 93 22.26 1.38 3.09
CA VAL A 93 21.73 2.65 3.61
C VAL A 93 20.75 2.42 4.74
N TYR A 94 19.77 1.52 4.54
CA TYR A 94 18.63 1.42 5.44
C TYR A 94 18.84 0.49 6.64
N LYS A 95 19.84 -0.41 6.61
CA LYS A 95 20.14 -1.29 7.76
C LYS A 95 20.41 -0.48 9.02
N SER A 96 21.23 0.56 8.93
CA SER A 96 21.52 1.45 10.05
C SER A 96 20.37 2.39 10.43
N LYS A 97 19.34 2.47 9.58
CA LYS A 97 18.13 3.29 9.75
C LYS A 97 16.88 2.46 10.11
N GLY A 98 17.10 1.22 10.56
CA GLY A 98 16.07 0.35 11.13
C GLY A 98 15.32 -0.51 10.13
N SER A 99 15.89 -0.76 8.91
CA SER A 99 15.29 -1.66 7.92
C SER A 99 16.38 -2.33 7.08
N ALA A 100 16.67 -3.60 7.36
CA ALA A 100 17.73 -4.35 6.70
C ALA A 100 17.29 -5.06 5.41
N SER A 101 15.97 -5.17 5.17
CA SER A 101 15.41 -5.87 4.01
C SER A 101 14.12 -5.20 3.52
N ILE A 102 13.72 -5.54 2.29
CA ILE A 102 12.43 -5.09 1.76
C ILE A 102 11.24 -5.62 2.58
N ASP A 103 11.36 -6.81 3.16
CA ASP A 103 10.33 -7.38 4.03
C ASP A 103 10.14 -6.52 5.29
N GLU A 104 11.25 -6.12 5.94
CA GLU A 104 11.20 -5.21 7.10
C GLU A 104 10.66 -3.84 6.71
N PHE A 105 11.06 -3.32 5.54
CA PHE A 105 10.56 -2.06 5.02
C PHE A 105 9.05 -2.08 4.84
N CYS A 106 8.52 -3.08 4.12
CA CYS A 106 7.10 -3.23 3.90
C CYS A 106 6.34 -3.47 5.20
N LYS A 107 6.90 -4.23 6.15
CA LYS A 107 6.31 -4.41 7.48
C LYS A 107 6.17 -3.10 8.24
N ILE A 108 7.22 -2.27 8.26
CA ILE A 108 7.18 -0.93 8.90
C ILE A 108 6.14 -0.06 8.20
N LEU A 109 6.13 -0.03 6.88
CA LEU A 109 5.19 0.74 6.07
C LEU A 109 3.73 0.38 6.41
N TYR A 110 3.40 -0.91 6.45
CA TYR A 110 2.06 -1.39 6.77
C TYR A 110 1.64 -1.01 8.20
N VAL A 111 2.57 -1.09 9.15
CA VAL A 111 2.31 -0.68 10.54
C VAL A 111 2.01 0.82 10.62
N GLU A 112 2.86 1.67 10.05
CA GLU A 112 2.69 3.14 10.13
C GLU A 112 1.44 3.62 9.37
N ALA A 113 1.18 3.05 8.19
CA ALA A 113 -0.02 3.35 7.42
C ALA A 113 -1.30 2.94 8.17
N SER A 114 -1.39 1.67 8.59
CA SER A 114 -2.57 1.14 9.29
C SER A 114 -2.83 1.85 10.60
N PHE A 115 -1.78 2.26 11.32
CA PHE A 115 -1.96 2.99 12.58
C PHE A 115 -2.63 4.35 12.35
N GLU A 116 -2.30 5.04 11.26
CA GLU A 116 -2.97 6.29 10.88
C GLU A 116 -4.31 6.07 10.15
N GLY A 117 -4.68 4.82 9.83
CA GLY A 117 -5.88 4.49 9.06
C GLY A 117 -5.72 4.70 7.55
N VAL A 118 -4.51 4.94 7.09
CA VAL A 118 -4.16 5.05 5.66
C VAL A 118 -4.04 3.65 5.07
N CYS A 119 -4.56 3.46 3.87
CA CYS A 119 -4.39 2.22 3.10
C CYS A 119 -2.91 1.93 2.85
N PRO A 120 -2.36 0.83 3.39
CA PRO A 120 -0.93 0.53 3.25
C PRO A 120 -0.51 0.36 1.80
N GLU A 121 -1.36 -0.21 0.94
CA GLU A 121 -1.08 -0.38 -0.47
C GLU A 121 -0.99 0.97 -1.21
N VAL A 122 -1.78 1.96 -0.79
CA VAL A 122 -1.69 3.32 -1.33
C VAL A 122 -0.39 3.99 -0.90
N LEU A 123 -0.03 3.88 0.39
CA LEU A 123 1.26 4.40 0.86
C LEU A 123 2.42 3.71 0.15
N TYR A 124 2.36 2.39 -0.02
CA TYR A 124 3.36 1.62 -0.76
C TYR A 124 3.47 2.09 -2.22
N ALA A 125 2.35 2.19 -2.93
CA ALA A 125 2.32 2.63 -4.31
C ALA A 125 2.94 4.03 -4.46
N GLN A 126 2.64 4.93 -3.52
CA GLN A 126 3.19 6.28 -3.52
C GLN A 126 4.71 6.26 -3.27
N VAL A 127 5.19 5.54 -2.26
CA VAL A 127 6.62 5.37 -1.99
C VAL A 127 7.34 4.83 -3.22
N MET A 128 6.82 3.77 -3.85
CA MET A 128 7.45 3.18 -5.03
C MET A 128 7.50 4.16 -6.21
N LYS A 129 6.42 4.91 -6.43
CA LYS A 129 6.33 5.91 -7.50
C LYS A 129 7.29 7.08 -7.27
N GLU A 130 7.30 7.68 -6.07
CA GLU A 130 8.10 8.86 -5.74
C GLU A 130 9.60 8.57 -5.75
N THR A 131 10.01 7.36 -5.34
CA THR A 131 11.41 6.97 -5.23
C THR A 131 11.93 6.16 -6.42
N GLY A 132 11.09 5.88 -7.41
CA GLY A 132 11.44 4.96 -8.49
C GLY A 132 11.80 3.56 -7.95
N TYR A 133 10.98 3.00 -7.08
CA TYR A 133 11.24 1.74 -6.39
C TYR A 133 12.52 1.77 -5.55
N LEU A 134 12.64 2.77 -4.69
CA LEU A 134 13.77 3.02 -3.77
C LEU A 134 15.13 3.21 -4.46
N ARG A 135 15.14 3.46 -5.77
CA ARG A 135 16.37 3.76 -6.53
C ARG A 135 16.79 5.23 -6.37
N PHE A 136 15.80 6.11 -6.13
CA PHE A 136 16.02 7.55 -6.11
C PHE A 136 16.63 8.06 -7.42
N GLY A 137 17.55 9.00 -7.37
CA GLY A 137 18.22 9.49 -8.60
C GLY A 137 17.90 10.94 -8.96
N ASN A 138 17.00 11.57 -8.19
CA ASN A 138 16.66 12.98 -8.29
C ASN A 138 17.25 13.77 -7.10
N LEU A 139 16.58 14.85 -6.70
CA LEU A 139 17.04 15.73 -5.61
C LEU A 139 17.09 15.01 -4.25
N VAL A 140 16.10 14.19 -3.98
CA VAL A 140 16.02 13.42 -2.72
C VAL A 140 16.92 12.19 -2.81
N GLN A 141 17.72 11.97 -1.79
CA GLN A 141 18.64 10.84 -1.69
C GLN A 141 18.12 9.78 -0.71
N ALA A 142 18.52 8.51 -0.91
CA ALA A 142 18.07 7.38 -0.09
C ALA A 142 18.33 7.59 1.42
N ASN A 143 19.48 8.18 1.77
CA ASN A 143 19.86 8.41 3.17
C ASN A 143 19.01 9.45 3.91
N GLN A 144 18.20 10.23 3.18
CA GLN A 144 17.25 11.18 3.79
C GLN A 144 16.02 10.48 4.38
N CYS A 145 15.73 9.24 4.04
CA CYS A 145 14.48 8.54 4.40
C CYS A 145 13.22 9.34 4.06
N ASN A 146 13.29 10.19 3.06
CA ASN A 146 12.19 11.04 2.58
C ASN A 146 11.54 10.37 1.37
N PHE A 147 10.55 9.51 1.63
CA PHE A 147 9.96 8.65 0.61
C PHE A 147 8.90 9.34 -0.26
N GLY A 148 8.42 10.51 0.17
CA GLY A 148 7.41 11.29 -0.54
C GLY A 148 7.92 12.62 -1.11
N GLY A 149 9.23 12.88 -1.06
CA GLY A 149 9.79 14.17 -1.49
C GLY A 149 9.31 15.36 -0.67
N VAL A 150 8.92 15.13 0.59
CA VAL A 150 8.35 16.17 1.47
C VAL A 150 9.31 17.34 1.59
N GLY A 151 8.82 18.54 1.21
CA GLY A 151 9.59 19.79 1.26
C GLY A 151 10.61 19.98 0.13
N ALA A 152 10.77 19.04 -0.80
CA ALA A 152 11.63 19.22 -1.96
C ALA A 152 10.98 20.19 -2.96
N THR A 153 11.70 21.26 -3.35
CA THR A 153 11.15 22.32 -4.22
C THR A 153 12.04 22.64 -5.42
N GLY A 154 13.11 21.87 -5.62
CA GLY A 154 14.00 22.08 -6.77
C GLY A 154 15.49 22.11 -6.39
N PRO A 155 16.37 22.44 -7.34
CA PRO A 155 17.80 22.49 -7.11
C PRO A 155 18.15 23.36 -5.89
N GLY A 156 18.98 22.81 -4.98
CA GLY A 156 19.36 23.47 -3.72
C GLY A 156 18.41 23.25 -2.54
N ASN A 157 17.24 22.66 -2.75
CA ASN A 157 16.32 22.27 -1.67
C ASN A 157 15.85 20.82 -1.85
N PRO A 158 16.61 19.83 -1.35
CA PRO A 158 16.30 18.40 -1.51
C PRO A 158 15.19 17.91 -0.56
N GLY A 159 14.54 18.82 0.17
CA GLY A 159 13.50 18.46 1.15
C GLY A 159 14.05 18.03 2.49
N TYR A 160 13.17 17.51 3.33
CA TYR A 160 13.50 17.11 4.69
C TYR A 160 14.32 15.81 4.74
N THR A 161 15.07 15.67 5.82
CA THR A 161 15.78 14.43 6.18
C THR A 161 15.20 13.87 7.47
N PHE A 162 14.87 12.58 7.47
CA PHE A 162 14.33 11.87 8.62
C PHE A 162 15.36 10.88 9.16
N SER A 163 15.33 10.64 10.47
CA SER A 163 16.36 9.88 11.18
C SER A 163 16.33 8.38 10.85
N SER A 164 15.16 7.85 10.51
CA SER A 164 14.94 6.43 10.27
C SER A 164 13.92 6.17 9.17
N VAL A 165 13.90 4.94 8.67
CA VAL A 165 12.88 4.46 7.72
C VAL A 165 11.48 4.61 8.33
N ARG A 166 11.29 4.25 9.60
CA ARG A 166 10.02 4.39 10.31
C ARG A 166 9.52 5.83 10.35
N GLU A 167 10.40 6.76 10.71
CA GLU A 167 10.05 8.18 10.79
C GLU A 167 9.61 8.72 9.41
N GLY A 168 10.38 8.45 8.37
CA GLY A 168 10.04 8.89 7.01
C GLY A 168 8.72 8.31 6.50
N LEU A 169 8.43 7.04 6.79
CA LEU A 169 7.17 6.38 6.41
C LEU A 169 5.98 6.94 7.21
N ARG A 170 6.16 7.22 8.51
CA ARG A 170 5.13 7.87 9.34
C ARG A 170 4.82 9.27 8.83
N VAL A 171 5.83 10.06 8.52
CA VAL A 171 5.63 11.41 7.93
C VAL A 171 4.79 11.32 6.66
N GLN A 172 5.10 10.40 5.77
CA GLN A 172 4.34 10.26 4.54
C GLN A 172 2.92 9.76 4.76
N ALA A 173 2.71 8.84 5.70
CA ALA A 173 1.36 8.39 6.09
C ALA A 173 0.54 9.56 6.67
N GLN A 174 1.12 10.37 7.55
CA GLN A 174 0.48 11.55 8.12
C GLN A 174 0.16 12.60 7.03
N HIS A 175 1.06 12.80 6.08
CA HIS A 175 0.84 13.71 4.97
C HIS A 175 -0.31 13.26 4.06
N LEU A 176 -0.38 11.95 3.72
CA LEU A 176 -1.51 11.37 2.99
C LEU A 176 -2.82 11.52 3.77
N LYS A 177 -2.82 11.27 5.09
CA LYS A 177 -3.99 11.47 5.95
C LYS A 177 -4.44 12.93 5.95
N ALA A 178 -3.49 13.88 5.92
CA ALA A 178 -3.83 15.31 5.82
C ALA A 178 -4.63 15.60 4.54
N TYR A 179 -4.24 15.05 3.40
CA TYR A 179 -5.00 15.19 2.16
C TYR A 179 -6.35 14.48 2.22
N ALA A 180 -6.41 13.29 2.78
CA ALA A 180 -7.54 12.39 2.65
C ALA A 180 -8.71 12.71 3.59
N THR A 181 -8.45 13.26 4.78
CA THR A 181 -9.48 13.45 5.82
C THR A 181 -9.17 14.60 6.77
N THR A 182 -10.22 15.07 7.44
CA THR A 182 -10.12 16.04 8.55
C THR A 182 -9.93 15.36 9.91
N GLU A 183 -10.01 14.02 9.99
CA GLU A 183 -9.84 13.25 11.21
C GLU A 183 -8.46 13.50 11.86
N PRO A 184 -8.37 13.52 13.19
CA PRO A 184 -7.11 13.73 13.88
C PRO A 184 -6.10 12.62 13.58
N LEU A 185 -4.82 12.91 13.77
CA LEU A 185 -3.76 11.90 13.74
C LEU A 185 -3.87 10.97 14.94
N ASN A 186 -3.48 9.70 14.75
CA ASN A 186 -3.44 8.69 15.81
C ASN A 186 -2.08 8.69 16.53
N ASN A 187 -1.00 9.14 15.87
CA ASN A 187 0.31 9.40 16.45
C ASN A 187 0.52 10.90 16.66
N PRO A 188 1.46 11.33 17.52
CA PRO A 188 1.95 12.70 17.52
C PRO A 188 2.37 13.14 16.12
N CYS A 189 2.02 14.36 15.75
CA CYS A 189 2.36 14.91 14.44
C CYS A 189 3.88 15.10 14.32
N ILE A 190 4.48 14.45 13.32
CA ILE A 190 5.89 14.63 12.95
C ILE A 190 6.04 15.09 11.48
N ASP A 191 4.95 15.21 10.74
CA ASP A 191 4.95 15.76 9.39
C ASP A 191 5.11 17.29 9.46
N PRO A 192 6.26 17.85 9.00
CA PRO A 192 6.52 19.29 9.09
C PRO A 192 5.62 20.11 8.16
N ARG A 193 4.91 19.46 7.24
CA ARG A 193 4.01 20.12 6.29
C ARG A 193 2.53 19.81 6.53
N PHE A 194 2.20 19.09 7.58
CA PHE A 194 0.83 18.66 7.88
C PHE A 194 -0.20 19.81 7.84
N ASN A 195 0.14 20.93 8.48
CA ASN A 195 -0.72 22.11 8.56
C ASN A 195 -0.73 22.97 7.29
N LEU A 196 0.09 22.65 6.30
CA LEU A 196 0.12 23.34 5.01
C LEU A 196 -0.82 22.72 3.99
N VAL A 197 -1.37 21.53 4.30
CA VAL A 197 -2.34 20.86 3.46
C VAL A 197 -3.75 21.35 3.76
N SER A 198 -4.53 21.63 2.72
CA SER A 198 -5.97 21.81 2.85
C SER A 198 -6.60 20.47 3.22
N ARG A 199 -6.93 20.28 4.50
CA ARG A 199 -7.34 19.01 5.09
C ARG A 199 -8.58 18.43 4.40
N GLY A 200 -8.54 17.12 4.08
CA GLY A 200 -9.66 16.39 3.49
C GLY A 200 -9.97 16.72 2.03
N CYS A 201 -9.08 17.43 1.33
CA CYS A 201 -9.33 17.87 -0.05
C CYS A 201 -9.11 16.78 -1.11
N ALA A 202 -8.55 15.62 -0.73
CA ALA A 202 -8.24 14.52 -1.63
C ALA A 202 -8.49 13.16 -0.96
N PRO A 203 -9.76 12.73 -0.80
CA PRO A 203 -10.09 11.44 -0.18
C PRO A 203 -9.67 10.23 -1.04
N LYS A 204 -9.54 10.42 -2.36
CA LYS A 204 -9.09 9.37 -3.29
C LYS A 204 -7.72 9.69 -3.89
N THR A 205 -7.03 8.66 -4.33
CA THR A 205 -5.75 8.77 -5.02
C THR A 205 -5.81 9.67 -6.25
N THR A 206 -6.90 9.62 -7.02
CA THR A 206 -7.11 10.48 -8.20
C THR A 206 -7.29 11.95 -7.85
N ASP A 207 -7.74 12.26 -6.63
CA ASP A 207 -7.86 13.64 -6.16
C ASP A 207 -6.49 14.28 -5.84
N LEU A 208 -5.42 13.46 -5.77
CA LEU A 208 -4.03 13.95 -5.65
C LEU A 208 -3.50 14.54 -6.96
N ASN A 209 -4.18 14.32 -8.09
CA ASN A 209 -3.83 14.93 -9.36
C ASN A 209 -3.88 16.46 -9.23
N GLY A 210 -2.78 17.13 -9.56
CA GLY A 210 -2.65 18.58 -9.45
C GLY A 210 -2.54 19.14 -8.00
N ARG A 211 -2.48 18.24 -6.99
CA ARG A 211 -2.30 18.62 -5.57
C ARG A 211 -1.00 18.10 -5.00
N TRP A 212 -0.78 16.79 -5.06
CA TRP A 212 0.51 16.21 -4.66
C TRP A 212 1.58 16.46 -5.72
N ALA A 213 1.28 16.17 -6.96
CA ALA A 213 2.14 16.40 -8.10
C ALA A 213 1.51 17.44 -9.04
N VAL A 214 2.28 18.44 -9.47
CA VAL A 214 1.82 19.53 -10.37
C VAL A 214 2.67 19.48 -11.63
N PRO A 215 2.07 19.39 -12.83
CA PRO A 215 0.64 19.37 -13.18
C PRO A 215 -0.06 18.05 -12.84
N GLY A 216 0.65 16.93 -12.61
CA GLY A 216 0.18 15.70 -11.97
C GLY A 216 -0.92 14.92 -12.70
N LYS A 217 -1.16 15.18 -13.99
CA LYS A 217 -2.15 14.41 -14.77
C LYS A 217 -1.80 12.92 -14.76
N GLY A 218 -2.76 12.07 -14.34
CA GLY A 218 -2.57 10.62 -14.27
C GLY A 218 -1.73 10.15 -13.07
N TYR A 219 -1.45 11.03 -12.10
CA TYR A 219 -0.69 10.67 -10.91
C TYR A 219 -1.41 9.61 -10.08
N GLY A 220 -2.67 9.86 -9.72
CA GLY A 220 -3.49 8.95 -8.93
C GLY A 220 -3.81 7.66 -9.65
N GLU A 221 -4.05 7.71 -10.96
CA GLU A 221 -4.24 6.53 -11.81
C GLU A 221 -2.99 5.65 -11.81
N GLY A 222 -1.80 6.28 -11.81
CA GLY A 222 -0.53 5.55 -11.70
C GLY A 222 -0.35 4.90 -10.32
N LEU A 223 -0.84 5.50 -9.23
CA LEU A 223 -0.88 4.86 -7.92
C LEU A 223 -1.82 3.65 -7.94
N ASN A 224 -3.02 3.84 -8.49
CA ASN A 224 -4.02 2.77 -8.57
C ASN A 224 -3.50 1.56 -9.35
N ALA A 225 -2.74 1.79 -10.43
CA ALA A 225 -2.14 0.70 -11.19
C ALA A 225 -1.16 -0.14 -10.34
N ILE A 226 -0.31 0.51 -9.54
CA ILE A 226 0.61 -0.20 -8.62
C ILE A 226 -0.17 -0.94 -7.54
N VAL A 227 -1.20 -0.32 -6.95
CA VAL A 227 -2.06 -0.98 -5.95
C VAL A 227 -2.68 -2.24 -6.54
N LEU A 228 -3.31 -2.14 -7.71
CA LEU A 228 -3.94 -3.28 -8.38
C LEU A 228 -2.94 -4.40 -8.69
N ASP A 229 -1.69 -4.05 -9.03
CA ASP A 229 -0.63 -5.04 -9.28
C ASP A 229 -0.21 -5.78 -7.99
N VAL A 230 -0.19 -5.08 -6.84
CA VAL A 230 -0.01 -5.71 -5.52
C VAL A 230 -1.19 -6.62 -5.16
N LEU A 231 -2.43 -6.20 -5.46
CA LEU A 231 -3.63 -7.00 -5.18
C LEU A 231 -3.71 -8.29 -5.99
N CYS A 232 -2.99 -8.37 -7.12
CA CYS A 232 -2.92 -9.54 -8.00
C CYS A 232 -1.79 -10.52 -7.66
N MET A 233 -1.07 -10.34 -6.53
CA MET A 233 0.06 -11.21 -6.11
C MET A 233 -0.33 -12.59 -5.62
#